data_9566de94ffaeb8295d7178646050fd87
#
_entry.id   9566de94ffaeb8295d7178646050fd87
#
_cell.length_a   1.000
_cell.length_b   1.000
_cell.length_c   1.000
_cell.angle_alpha   90.00
_cell.angle_beta   90.00
_cell.angle_gamma   90.00
#
_symmetry.space_group_name_H-M   'P 1'
#
loop_
_entity.id
_entity.type
_entity.pdbx_description
1 polymer ?
#
loop_
_entity_poly.entity_id
_entity_poly.type
_entity_poly.pdbx_seq_one_letter_code
_entity_poly.pdbx_strand_id
1 'polypeptide(L)'
;MKKINLLIASVVALLVFASCGAGSNGNVYTKKAAVYKAAIKKLNAAADAAALNEVNANLEKEIAAINIECEAEYERIFEEKRGNIDAYKESEDALKAAQTEYDDLYVERFMELKNL
;
A
#
# COMPACT_ATOMS: atom_id res chain seq x y z
N MET A 1 8.58 13.69 18.57
CA MET A 1 8.72 13.64 17.13
C MET A 1 8.12 12.41 16.50
N LYS A 2 8.39 11.22 17.05
CA LYS A 2 7.79 9.98 16.53
C LYS A 2 6.27 10.00 16.59
N LYS A 3 5.69 10.61 17.63
CA LYS A 3 4.23 10.71 17.78
C LYS A 3 3.60 11.53 16.66
N ILE A 4 4.28 12.58 16.21
CA ILE A 4 3.78 13.42 15.13
C ILE A 4 3.73 12.63 13.82
N ASN A 5 4.78 11.84 13.55
CA ASN A 5 4.84 11.03 12.35
C ASN A 5 3.74 9.96 12.34
N LEU A 6 3.46 9.36 13.50
CA LEU A 6 2.39 8.36 13.62
C LEU A 6 1.02 8.97 13.35
N LEU A 7 0.78 10.19 13.85
CA LEU A 7 -0.48 10.88 13.61
C LEU A 7 -0.67 11.19 12.13
N ILE A 8 0.38 11.65 11.46
CA ILE A 8 0.33 11.93 10.03
C ILE A 8 0.05 10.65 9.25
N ALA A 9 0.71 9.55 9.60
CA ALA A 9 0.49 8.27 8.96
C ALA A 9 -0.96 7.79 9.14
N SER A 10 -1.53 7.97 10.32
CA SER A 10 -2.91 7.59 10.59
C SER A 10 -3.90 8.39 9.76
N VAL A 11 -3.66 9.68 9.62
CA VAL A 11 -4.52 10.55 8.80
C VAL A 11 -4.49 10.10 7.34
N VAL A 12 -3.30 9.80 6.81
CA VAL A 12 -3.18 9.32 5.43
C VAL A 12 -3.93 8.01 5.25
N ALA A 13 -3.81 7.08 6.19
CA ALA A 13 -4.51 5.80 6.12
C ALA A 13 -6.04 6.00 6.11
N LEU A 14 -6.55 6.90 6.94
CA LEU A 14 -7.97 7.20 6.97
C LEU A 14 -8.47 7.76 5.63
N LEU A 15 -7.68 8.61 5.01
CA LEU A 15 -8.04 9.16 3.70
C LEU A 15 -8.12 8.08 2.63
N VAL A 16 -7.20 7.11 2.65
CA VAL A 16 -7.22 5.98 1.72
C VAL A 16 -8.50 5.16 1.91
N PHE A 17 -8.85 4.85 3.15
CA PHE A 17 -10.05 4.06 3.43
C PHE A 17 -11.32 4.79 3.05
N ALA A 18 -11.38 6.09 3.30
CA ALA A 18 -12.56 6.88 2.97
C ALA A 18 -12.87 6.88 1.48
N SER A 19 -11.89 6.65 0.62
CA SER A 19 -12.08 6.65 -0.83
C SER A 19 -12.35 5.25 -1.41
N CYS A 20 -12.41 4.21 -0.58
CA CYS A 20 -12.66 2.85 -1.05
C CYS A 20 -14.08 2.75 -1.63
N GLY A 21 -14.20 2.23 -2.85
CA GLY A 21 -15.49 2.08 -3.52
C GLY A 21 -16.07 3.35 -4.10
N ALA A 22 -15.47 4.50 -3.83
CA ALA A 22 -15.97 5.77 -4.35
C ALA A 22 -15.73 5.96 -5.84
N GLY A 23 -14.81 5.22 -6.43
CA GLY A 23 -14.50 5.30 -7.85
C GLY A 23 -13.72 6.52 -8.28
N SER A 24 -13.60 7.53 -7.42
CA SER A 24 -12.95 8.79 -7.76
C SER A 24 -11.45 8.64 -7.96
N ASN A 25 -10.81 7.67 -7.31
CA ASN A 25 -9.37 7.45 -7.37
C ASN A 25 -9.01 6.12 -8.03
N GLY A 26 -9.91 5.60 -8.83
CA GLY A 26 -9.70 4.33 -9.50
C GLY A 26 -10.21 3.15 -8.67
N ASN A 27 -9.67 1.99 -8.92
CA ASN A 27 -10.12 0.75 -8.30
C ASN A 27 -9.26 0.37 -7.09
N VAL A 28 -9.56 -0.80 -6.51
CA VAL A 28 -8.85 -1.30 -5.35
C VAL A 28 -7.35 -1.47 -5.59
N TYR A 29 -6.95 -1.84 -6.80
CA TYR A 29 -5.54 -2.00 -7.15
C TYR A 29 -4.81 -0.65 -7.07
N THR A 30 -5.43 0.40 -7.57
CA THR A 30 -4.89 1.75 -7.51
C THR A 30 -4.73 2.21 -6.07
N LYS A 31 -5.70 1.90 -5.22
CA LYS A 31 -5.64 2.26 -3.80
C LYS A 31 -4.51 1.55 -3.08
N LYS A 32 -4.33 0.26 -3.35
CA LYS A 32 -3.22 -0.49 -2.77
C LYS A 32 -1.88 0.03 -3.25
N ALA A 33 -1.77 0.36 -4.54
CA ALA A 33 -0.54 0.94 -5.08
C ALA A 33 -0.19 2.24 -4.36
N ALA A 34 -1.19 3.08 -4.05
CA ALA A 34 -0.96 4.32 -3.32
C ALA A 34 -0.45 4.05 -1.90
N VAL A 35 -0.96 3.01 -1.24
CA VAL A 35 -0.48 2.61 0.08
C VAL A 35 0.99 2.18 0.02
N TYR A 36 1.36 1.37 -0.97
CA TYR A 36 2.75 0.97 -1.14
C TYR A 36 3.67 2.16 -1.43
N LYS A 37 3.24 3.09 -2.26
CA LYS A 37 4.02 4.29 -2.56
C LYS A 37 4.25 5.15 -1.31
N ALA A 38 3.23 5.30 -0.48
CA ALA A 38 3.36 6.01 0.79
C ALA A 38 4.33 5.29 1.73
N ALA A 39 4.25 3.96 1.78
CA ALA A 39 5.16 3.15 2.59
C ALA A 39 6.61 3.28 2.11
N ILE A 40 6.83 3.35 0.80
CA ILE A 40 8.16 3.55 0.23
C ILE A 40 8.79 4.84 0.77
N LYS A 41 8.02 5.91 0.82
CA LYS A 41 8.51 7.17 1.38
C LYS A 41 8.89 7.02 2.84
N LYS A 42 8.11 6.26 3.61
CA LYS A 42 8.40 6.01 5.01
C LYS A 42 9.65 5.15 5.19
N LEU A 43 9.86 4.17 4.30
CA LEU A 43 11.09 3.38 4.33
C LEU A 43 12.33 4.25 4.14
N ASN A 44 12.27 5.19 3.21
CA ASN A 44 13.38 6.11 2.97
C ASN A 44 13.66 7.02 4.17
N ALA A 45 12.64 7.32 4.95
CA ALA A 45 12.77 8.19 6.13
C ALA A 45 13.11 7.42 7.40
N ALA A 46 13.09 6.08 7.38
CA ALA A 46 13.34 5.27 8.56
C ALA A 46 14.78 5.42 9.03
N ALA A 47 14.95 5.62 10.35
CA ALA A 47 16.26 5.86 10.93
C ALA A 47 16.92 4.59 11.50
N ASP A 48 16.14 3.53 11.71
CA ASP A 48 16.63 2.29 12.28
C ASP A 48 15.78 1.10 11.84
N ALA A 49 16.22 -0.10 12.17
CA ALA A 49 15.52 -1.33 11.78
C ALA A 49 14.14 -1.43 12.43
N ALA A 50 13.99 -0.92 13.65
CA ALA A 50 12.69 -0.93 14.31
C ALA A 50 11.67 -0.09 13.55
N ALA A 51 12.10 1.04 13.00
CA ALA A 51 11.25 1.90 12.18
C ALA A 51 10.81 1.18 10.90
N LEU A 52 11.71 0.40 10.28
CA LEU A 52 11.35 -0.39 9.10
C LEU A 52 10.28 -1.42 9.43
N ASN A 53 10.44 -2.12 10.55
CA ASN A 53 9.45 -3.11 11.00
C ASN A 53 8.09 -2.46 11.24
N GLU A 54 8.08 -1.27 11.80
CA GLU A 54 6.85 -0.53 12.04
C GLU A 54 6.16 -0.15 10.73
N VAL A 55 6.92 0.32 9.74
CA VAL A 55 6.39 0.63 8.42
C VAL A 55 5.74 -0.61 7.82
N ASN A 56 6.42 -1.74 7.87
CA ASN A 56 5.89 -2.98 7.31
C ASN A 56 4.63 -3.46 8.03
N ALA A 57 4.61 -3.39 9.36
CA ALA A 57 3.43 -3.79 10.14
C ALA A 57 2.22 -2.91 9.81
N ASN A 58 2.43 -1.61 9.68
CA ASN A 58 1.36 -0.69 9.31
C ASN A 58 0.87 -0.92 7.89
N LEU A 59 1.79 -1.19 6.97
CA LEU A 59 1.43 -1.51 5.59
C LEU A 59 0.54 -2.74 5.53
N GLU A 60 0.91 -3.80 6.23
CA GLU A 60 0.11 -5.03 6.25
C GLU A 60 -1.29 -4.79 6.80
N LYS A 61 -1.41 -3.98 7.84
CA LYS A 61 -2.71 -3.62 8.41
C LYS A 61 -3.56 -2.84 7.43
N GLU A 62 -2.95 -1.88 6.74
CA GLU A 62 -3.68 -1.06 5.77
C GLU A 62 -4.15 -1.90 4.58
N ILE A 63 -3.30 -2.79 4.08
CA ILE A 63 -3.67 -3.67 2.97
C ILE A 63 -4.79 -4.63 3.40
N ALA A 64 -4.69 -5.21 4.60
CA ALA A 64 -5.73 -6.09 5.11
C ALA A 64 -7.07 -5.36 5.26
N ALA A 65 -7.04 -4.13 5.74
CA ALA A 65 -8.26 -3.32 5.88
C ALA A 65 -8.88 -3.01 4.52
N ILE A 66 -8.06 -2.69 3.52
CA ILE A 66 -8.54 -2.46 2.16
C ILE A 66 -9.19 -3.72 1.60
N ASN A 67 -8.58 -4.88 1.81
CA ASN A 67 -9.14 -6.15 1.34
C ASN A 67 -10.53 -6.41 1.93
N ILE A 68 -10.71 -6.12 3.21
CA ILE A 68 -11.99 -6.32 3.88
C ILE A 68 -13.02 -5.30 3.38
N GLU A 69 -12.68 -4.03 3.36
CA GLU A 69 -13.61 -2.97 2.99
C GLU A 69 -13.99 -2.99 1.52
N CYS A 70 -13.08 -3.44 0.67
CA CYS A 70 -13.29 -3.46 -0.77
C CYS A 70 -13.65 -4.85 -1.30
N GLU A 71 -14.11 -5.75 -0.45
CA GLU A 71 -14.47 -7.12 -0.84
C GLU A 71 -15.48 -7.14 -1.99
N ALA A 72 -16.52 -6.33 -1.90
CA ALA A 72 -17.54 -6.26 -2.94
C ALA A 72 -16.95 -5.75 -4.26
N GLU A 73 -16.01 -4.84 -4.19
CA GLU A 73 -15.34 -4.35 -5.39
C GLU A 73 -14.49 -5.44 -6.04
N TYR A 74 -13.83 -6.27 -5.26
CA TYR A 74 -13.08 -7.42 -5.79
C TYR A 74 -13.99 -8.38 -6.52
N GLU A 75 -15.16 -8.67 -5.97
CA GLU A 75 -16.13 -9.56 -6.61
C GLU A 75 -16.60 -8.97 -7.93
N ARG A 76 -16.88 -7.67 -7.96
CA ARG A 76 -17.30 -6.99 -9.19
C ARG A 76 -16.20 -7.04 -10.24
N ILE A 77 -14.96 -6.78 -9.85
CA ILE A 77 -13.80 -6.85 -10.76
C ILE A 77 -13.66 -8.26 -11.32
N PHE A 78 -13.78 -9.27 -10.47
CA PHE A 78 -13.67 -10.65 -10.88
C PHE A 78 -14.71 -10.98 -11.95
N GLU A 79 -15.95 -10.55 -11.76
CA GLU A 79 -17.02 -10.77 -12.73
C GLU A 79 -16.74 -10.04 -14.06
N GLU A 80 -16.27 -8.82 -14.00
CA GLU A 80 -15.91 -8.06 -15.19
C GLU A 80 -14.76 -8.70 -15.97
N LYS A 81 -13.78 -9.26 -15.26
CA LYS A 81 -12.63 -9.91 -15.90
C LYS A 81 -12.99 -11.24 -16.58
N ARG A 82 -14.10 -11.85 -16.22
CA ARG A 82 -14.53 -13.10 -16.85
C ARG A 82 -14.76 -12.94 -18.35
N GLY A 83 -15.24 -11.75 -18.76
CA GLY A 83 -15.45 -11.44 -20.16
C GLY A 83 -14.30 -10.68 -20.81
N ASN A 84 -13.39 -10.17 -20.00
CA ASN A 84 -12.28 -9.36 -20.49
C ASN A 84 -11.10 -9.43 -19.51
N ILE A 85 -10.18 -10.34 -19.76
CA ILE A 85 -9.03 -10.56 -18.88
C ILE A 85 -8.07 -9.36 -18.83
N ASP A 86 -8.13 -8.47 -19.82
CA ASP A 86 -7.28 -7.28 -19.82
C ASP A 86 -7.88 -6.13 -19.01
N ALA A 87 -9.12 -6.29 -18.54
CA ALA A 87 -9.71 -5.28 -17.67
C ALA A 87 -8.85 -5.12 -16.41
N TYR A 88 -8.60 -3.89 -16.05
CA TYR A 88 -7.81 -3.54 -14.86
C TYR A 88 -6.32 -3.89 -14.95
N LYS A 89 -5.85 -4.35 -16.12
CA LYS A 89 -4.44 -4.75 -16.27
C LYS A 89 -3.48 -3.63 -15.91
N GLU A 90 -3.77 -2.41 -16.34
CA GLU A 90 -2.91 -1.26 -16.05
C GLU A 90 -2.77 -1.02 -14.55
N SER A 91 -3.87 -1.06 -13.81
CA SER A 91 -3.82 -0.85 -12.37
C SER A 91 -3.20 -2.03 -11.63
N GLU A 92 -3.43 -3.25 -12.10
CA GLU A 92 -2.75 -4.43 -11.54
C GLU A 92 -1.24 -4.35 -11.73
N ASP A 93 -0.81 -3.95 -12.92
CA ASP A 93 0.62 -3.81 -13.20
C ASP A 93 1.25 -2.71 -12.37
N ALA A 94 0.53 -1.61 -12.16
CA ALA A 94 1.00 -0.52 -11.29
C ALA A 94 1.13 -0.99 -9.85
N LEU A 95 0.20 -1.80 -9.37
CA LEU A 95 0.28 -2.37 -8.02
C LEU A 95 1.49 -3.30 -7.89
N LYS A 96 1.69 -4.18 -8.86
CA LYS A 96 2.85 -5.08 -8.86
C LYS A 96 4.15 -4.31 -8.85
N ALA A 97 4.25 -3.25 -9.66
CA ALA A 97 5.44 -2.42 -9.70
C ALA A 97 5.72 -1.76 -8.35
N ALA A 98 4.68 -1.25 -7.70
CA ALA A 98 4.82 -0.63 -6.38
C ALA A 98 5.21 -1.64 -5.32
N GLN A 99 4.64 -2.85 -5.36
CA GLN A 99 5.01 -3.93 -4.44
C GLN A 99 6.46 -4.32 -4.59
N THR A 100 6.91 -4.49 -5.82
CA THR A 100 8.30 -4.86 -6.12
C THR A 100 9.26 -3.78 -5.63
N GLU A 101 8.95 -2.52 -5.91
CA GLU A 101 9.76 -1.41 -5.45
C GLU A 101 9.84 -1.36 -3.93
N TYR A 102 8.71 -1.57 -3.26
CA TYR A 102 8.67 -1.61 -1.80
C TYR A 102 9.55 -2.74 -1.26
N ASP A 103 9.37 -3.96 -1.79
CA ASP A 103 10.10 -5.12 -1.32
C ASP A 103 11.61 -4.95 -1.50
N ASP A 104 12.03 -4.48 -2.66
CA ASP A 104 13.45 -4.25 -2.96
C ASP A 104 14.03 -3.18 -2.04
N LEU A 105 13.31 -2.09 -1.84
CA LEU A 105 13.77 -1.02 -0.98
C LEU A 105 13.81 -1.45 0.48
N TYR A 106 12.82 -2.25 0.92
CA TYR A 106 12.81 -2.74 2.30
C TYR A 106 14.06 -3.55 2.59
N VAL A 107 14.41 -4.49 1.70
CA VAL A 107 15.62 -5.31 1.85
C VAL A 107 16.86 -4.43 1.86
N GLU A 108 16.96 -3.51 0.93
CA GLU A 108 18.10 -2.59 0.83
C GLU A 108 18.28 -1.77 2.11
N ARG A 109 17.20 -1.16 2.57
CA ARG A 109 17.22 -0.35 3.79
C ARG A 109 17.52 -1.19 5.03
N PHE A 110 16.93 -2.38 5.11
CA PHE A 110 17.18 -3.28 6.23
C PHE A 110 18.68 -3.62 6.31
N MET A 111 19.29 -3.95 5.18
CA MET A 111 20.73 -4.27 5.14
C MET A 111 21.59 -3.07 5.53
N GLU A 112 21.24 -1.88 5.04
CA GLU A 112 21.95 -0.66 5.42
C GLU A 112 21.89 -0.40 6.92
N LEU A 113 20.70 -0.47 7.49
CA LEU A 113 20.49 -0.11 8.91
C LEU A 113 20.96 -1.21 9.85
N LYS A 114 20.94 -2.45 9.41
CA LYS A 114 21.46 -3.56 10.19
C LYS A 114 22.97 -3.46 10.38
N ASN A 115 23.66 -2.94 9.38
CA ASN A 115 25.11 -2.83 9.40
C ASN A 115 25.63 -1.59 10.14
N LEU A 116 24.72 -0.74 10.60
CA LEU A 116 25.09 0.37 11.46
C LEU A 116 25.30 -0.10 12.90
#